data_c274893f3bdeef28b95aa09a4a2b3543
#
_entry.id   c274893f3bdeef28b95aa09a4a2b3543
#
_cell.length_a   1.000
_cell.length_b   1.000
_cell.length_c   1.000
_cell.angle_alpha   90.00
_cell.angle_beta   90.00
_cell.angle_gamma   90.00
#
_symmetry.space_group_name_H-M   'P 1'
#
loop_
_entity.id
_entity.type
_entity.pdbx_description
1 polymer ?
#
loop_
_entity_poly.entity_id
_entity_poly.type
_entity_poly.pdbx_seq_one_letter_code
_entity_poly.pdbx_strand_id
1 'polypeptide(L)'
;MKFSRQTTLRSQATVTGVGVHSGLPVSLTLGPASTDAGFIFVRTGLEGCDREVQANADSVIATEFATVLGDREGPLVSTAEHVLAALRGMGIDNATIEIDGPEVPIMDGSAAAFVTAIEQAGVVSQSAQRRFIQVLKPVQVAIGGAYGELRPYAAGFRAEVEINFTNPVIGRQKYALDLSPEGFRREVSRARTFGCMNDSARLWSAGFALGASFENTVVFDETRLLNPEGLRYSDECARHKVLDAIGDLALAGLPMLGAYRSVRGGHKLNHAVLTALLADRSAWRVVEAETARRSRTHAEAGRGMAGGMIAPAYGPDVS
;
A
#
# COMPACT_ATOMS: atom_id res chain seq x y z
N MET A 1 -11.21 0.92 -12.15
CA MET A 1 -10.88 1.68 -10.92
C MET A 1 -12.18 2.19 -10.31
N LYS A 2 -12.43 1.93 -9.01
CA LYS A 2 -13.69 2.34 -8.35
C LYS A 2 -13.76 3.83 -8.01
N PHE A 3 -12.65 4.55 -7.94
CA PHE A 3 -12.63 5.96 -7.52
C PHE A 3 -11.98 6.85 -8.58
N SER A 4 -12.76 7.78 -9.12
CA SER A 4 -12.25 8.84 -10.00
C SER A 4 -11.74 10.06 -9.21
N ARG A 5 -12.05 10.12 -7.92
CA ARG A 5 -11.67 11.20 -7.00
C ARG A 5 -10.70 10.69 -5.95
N GLN A 6 -9.91 11.60 -5.39
CA GLN A 6 -9.04 11.31 -4.26
C GLN A 6 -9.86 10.85 -3.05
N THR A 7 -9.21 10.11 -2.18
CA THR A 7 -9.81 9.54 -0.97
C THR A 7 -8.97 9.84 0.26
N THR A 8 -9.65 9.99 1.38
CA THR A 8 -9.06 10.11 2.71
C THR A 8 -9.90 9.33 3.73
N LEU A 9 -9.44 9.26 4.96
CA LEU A 9 -10.20 8.68 6.06
C LEU A 9 -11.35 9.61 6.49
N ARG A 10 -12.45 9.06 7.00
CA ARG A 10 -13.59 9.84 7.50
C ARG A 10 -13.32 10.33 8.92
N SER A 11 -12.70 9.50 9.74
CA SER A 11 -12.37 9.78 11.13
C SER A 11 -11.01 9.21 11.49
N GLN A 12 -10.56 9.47 12.69
CA GLN A 12 -9.34 8.87 13.22
C GLN A 12 -9.57 7.43 13.68
N ALA A 13 -8.50 6.62 13.60
CA ALA A 13 -8.43 5.29 14.21
C ALA A 13 -7.02 5.07 14.75
N THR A 14 -6.93 4.57 15.99
CA THR A 14 -5.66 4.36 16.69
C THR A 14 -5.38 2.88 16.84
N VAL A 15 -4.13 2.48 16.63
CA VAL A 15 -3.59 1.16 16.94
C VAL A 15 -2.40 1.33 17.90
N THR A 16 -2.24 0.36 18.79
CA THR A 16 -1.12 0.33 19.75
C THR A 16 -0.40 -0.99 19.68
N GLY A 17 0.90 -0.97 19.86
CA GLY A 17 1.72 -2.19 19.79
C GLY A 17 3.16 -1.90 20.19
N VAL A 18 4.08 -2.66 19.64
CA VAL A 18 5.52 -2.49 19.85
C VAL A 18 6.23 -2.40 18.49
N GLY A 19 7.33 -1.68 18.42
CA GLY A 19 8.21 -1.70 17.25
C GLY A 19 8.94 -3.04 17.15
N VAL A 20 9.05 -3.63 15.96
CA VAL A 20 9.71 -4.93 15.79
C VAL A 20 11.20 -4.85 16.04
N HIS A 21 11.84 -3.73 15.68
CA HIS A 21 13.28 -3.53 15.88
C HIS A 21 13.59 -2.91 17.23
N SER A 22 12.87 -1.87 17.61
CA SER A 22 13.10 -1.13 18.85
C SER A 22 12.61 -1.86 20.11
N GLY A 23 11.58 -2.69 19.99
CA GLY A 23 10.90 -3.30 21.14
C GLY A 23 10.12 -2.30 22.00
N LEU A 24 10.06 -1.02 21.60
CA LEU A 24 9.40 0.03 22.37
C LEU A 24 7.89 0.03 22.12
N PRO A 25 7.08 0.31 23.15
CA PRO A 25 5.65 0.52 22.97
C PRO A 25 5.41 1.77 22.13
N VAL A 26 4.38 1.73 21.29
CA VAL A 26 4.05 2.81 20.38
C VAL A 26 2.56 2.84 20.10
N SER A 27 2.03 4.06 19.98
CA SER A 27 0.68 4.37 19.56
C SER A 27 0.72 5.09 18.21
N LEU A 28 -0.09 4.62 17.25
CA LEU A 28 -0.18 5.18 15.92
C LEU A 28 -1.65 5.49 15.61
N THR A 29 -1.92 6.75 15.24
CA THR A 29 -3.25 7.22 14.86
C THR A 29 -3.29 7.58 13.38
N LEU A 30 -4.13 6.88 12.63
CA LEU A 30 -4.45 7.22 11.25
C LEU A 30 -5.57 8.26 11.24
N GLY A 31 -5.40 9.36 10.51
CA GLY A 31 -6.36 10.44 10.42
C GLY A 31 -6.60 10.94 9.00
N PRO A 32 -7.68 11.73 8.79
CA PRO A 32 -7.92 12.39 7.52
C PRO A 32 -6.85 13.42 7.21
N ALA A 33 -6.56 13.61 5.92
CA ALA A 33 -5.72 14.68 5.43
C ALA A 33 -6.39 15.45 4.28
N SER A 34 -5.92 16.65 4.03
CA SER A 34 -6.39 17.49 2.94
C SER A 34 -6.14 16.85 1.57
N THR A 35 -6.89 17.31 0.58
CA THR A 35 -6.64 16.99 -0.83
C THR A 35 -5.19 17.32 -1.21
N ASP A 36 -4.56 16.43 -1.98
CA ASP A 36 -3.17 16.52 -2.45
C ASP A 36 -2.10 16.47 -1.33
N ALA A 37 -2.49 16.17 -0.09
CA ALA A 37 -1.54 16.06 1.02
C ALA A 37 -0.63 14.81 0.90
N GLY A 38 -1.12 13.72 0.29
CA GLY A 38 -0.41 12.44 0.31
C GLY A 38 -0.43 11.83 1.71
N PHE A 39 0.63 11.10 2.07
CA PHE A 39 0.80 10.54 3.40
C PHE A 39 1.81 11.36 4.19
N ILE A 40 1.41 11.82 5.38
CA ILE A 40 2.24 12.66 6.26
C ILE A 40 2.38 11.94 7.60
N PHE A 41 3.59 11.59 7.97
CA PHE A 41 3.89 11.16 9.33
C PHE A 41 4.10 12.39 10.21
N VAL A 42 3.47 12.35 11.40
CA VAL A 42 3.64 13.35 12.45
C VAL A 42 4.24 12.63 13.66
N ARG A 43 5.52 12.84 13.90
CA ARG A 43 6.24 12.28 15.04
C ARG A 43 5.99 13.16 16.25
N THR A 44 5.14 12.69 17.15
CA THR A 44 4.77 13.39 18.39
C THR A 44 5.68 13.01 19.56
N GLY A 45 5.59 13.75 20.63
CA GLY A 45 6.32 13.45 21.88
C GLY A 45 7.82 13.70 21.81
N LEU A 46 8.31 14.45 20.82
CA LEU A 46 9.68 14.94 20.79
C LEU A 46 9.82 16.21 21.64
N GLU A 47 11.01 16.43 22.20
CA GLU A 47 11.28 17.67 22.94
C GLU A 47 11.15 18.90 22.01
N GLY A 48 10.31 19.85 22.39
CA GLY A 48 10.15 21.13 21.73
C GLY A 48 9.00 21.24 20.77
N CYS A 49 8.77 20.28 19.89
CA CYS A 49 7.64 20.30 18.94
C CYS A 49 7.47 18.95 18.24
N ASP A 50 6.25 18.71 17.73
CA ASP A 50 6.01 17.62 16.80
C ASP A 50 6.73 17.86 15.48
N ARG A 51 7.23 16.78 14.85
CA ARG A 51 7.94 16.87 13.57
C ARG A 51 7.17 16.12 12.50
N GLU A 52 7.02 16.75 11.35
CA GLU A 52 6.36 16.19 10.20
C GLU A 52 7.37 15.70 9.16
N VAL A 53 7.09 14.55 8.58
CA VAL A 53 7.82 14.04 7.40
C VAL A 53 6.84 13.54 6.36
N GLN A 54 6.98 14.08 5.14
CA GLN A 54 6.22 13.61 4.00
C GLN A 54 6.70 12.22 3.61
N ALA A 55 5.79 11.25 3.47
CA ALA A 55 6.11 9.92 2.98
C ALA A 55 6.35 9.96 1.47
N ASN A 56 7.57 10.27 1.08
CA ASN A 56 8.03 10.29 -0.31
C ASN A 56 9.44 9.69 -0.45
N ALA A 57 9.91 9.51 -1.68
CA ALA A 57 11.20 8.89 -1.94
C ALA A 57 12.39 9.68 -1.36
N ASP A 58 12.28 11.01 -1.30
CA ASP A 58 13.36 11.88 -0.82
C ASP A 58 13.51 11.86 0.71
N SER A 59 12.47 11.41 1.42
CA SER A 59 12.46 11.27 2.89
C SER A 59 13.02 9.93 3.38
N VAL A 60 13.36 9.01 2.47
CA VAL A 60 13.96 7.72 2.85
C VAL A 60 15.43 7.91 3.18
N ILE A 61 15.80 7.63 4.42
CA ILE A 61 17.18 7.79 4.91
C ILE A 61 17.89 6.45 5.15
N ALA A 62 17.15 5.36 5.32
CA ALA A 62 17.69 4.01 5.43
C ALA A 62 16.69 2.96 4.90
N THR A 63 17.25 1.84 4.41
CA THR A 63 16.49 0.70 3.85
C THR A 63 17.04 -0.65 4.30
N GLU A 64 17.81 -0.68 5.38
CA GLU A 64 18.31 -1.91 5.96
C GLU A 64 17.31 -2.46 6.96
N PHE A 65 16.80 -3.67 6.73
CA PHE A 65 15.77 -4.38 7.48
C PHE A 65 14.37 -3.74 7.45
N ALA A 66 14.26 -2.43 7.25
CA ALA A 66 13.00 -1.69 7.19
C ALA A 66 13.17 -0.40 6.38
N THR A 67 12.05 0.19 5.96
CA THR A 67 12.06 1.53 5.36
C THR A 67 11.97 2.58 6.46
N VAL A 68 13.02 3.42 6.55
CA VAL A 68 13.15 4.48 7.55
C VAL A 68 12.99 5.83 6.89
N LEU A 69 12.04 6.60 7.40
CA LEU A 69 11.78 7.98 6.98
C LEU A 69 12.40 8.96 7.97
N GLY A 70 12.90 10.06 7.47
CA GLY A 70 13.51 11.10 8.28
C GLY A 70 13.77 12.38 7.48
N ASP A 71 14.50 13.27 8.11
CA ASP A 71 14.92 14.54 7.54
C ASP A 71 16.41 14.81 7.82
N ARG A 72 16.85 16.05 7.67
CA ARG A 72 18.26 16.47 7.88
C ARG A 72 18.73 16.30 9.33
N GLU A 73 17.82 16.19 10.28
CA GLU A 73 18.14 16.02 11.70
C GLU A 73 18.25 14.54 12.09
N GLY A 74 17.80 13.63 11.21
CA GLY A 74 17.94 12.19 11.38
C GLY A 74 16.64 11.39 11.20
N PRO A 75 16.63 10.13 11.66
CA PRO A 75 15.49 9.25 11.55
C PRO A 75 14.31 9.73 12.42
N LEU A 76 13.11 9.67 11.87
CA LEU A 76 11.86 10.00 12.56
C LEU A 76 10.97 8.80 12.76
N VAL A 77 10.81 7.98 11.72
CA VAL A 77 9.90 6.84 11.72
C VAL A 77 10.53 5.66 10.98
N SER A 78 10.66 4.53 11.65
CA SER A 78 11.11 3.25 11.07
C SER A 78 9.93 2.33 10.76
N THR A 79 10.17 1.32 9.90
CA THR A 79 9.20 0.27 9.54
C THR A 79 7.89 0.85 8.96
N ALA A 80 8.03 1.86 8.09
CA ALA A 80 6.89 2.57 7.51
C ALA A 80 6.13 1.75 6.46
N GLU A 81 6.75 0.72 5.88
CA GLU A 81 6.26 -0.05 4.74
C GLU A 81 4.89 -0.70 4.97
N HIS A 82 4.61 -1.25 6.16
CA HIS A 82 3.37 -1.98 6.41
C HIS A 82 2.14 -1.05 6.46
N VAL A 83 2.24 0.09 7.14
CA VAL A 83 1.14 1.06 7.20
C VAL A 83 0.94 1.76 5.85
N LEU A 84 2.04 2.06 5.12
CA LEU A 84 1.97 2.61 3.78
C LEU A 84 1.34 1.61 2.79
N ALA A 85 1.67 0.31 2.92
CA ALA A 85 1.04 -0.75 2.14
C ALA A 85 -0.46 -0.84 2.41
N ALA A 86 -0.89 -0.74 3.68
CA ALA A 86 -2.31 -0.73 4.05
C ALA A 86 -3.04 0.47 3.43
N LEU A 87 -2.52 1.67 3.61
CA LEU A 87 -3.12 2.89 3.06
C LEU A 87 -3.22 2.82 1.53
N ARG A 88 -2.11 2.51 0.85
CA ARG A 88 -2.08 2.41 -0.61
C ARG A 88 -2.92 1.25 -1.12
N GLY A 89 -2.84 0.09 -0.47
CA GLY A 89 -3.58 -1.11 -0.80
C GLY A 89 -5.10 -0.92 -0.68
N MET A 90 -5.55 -0.20 0.34
CA MET A 90 -6.97 0.12 0.54
C MET A 90 -7.45 1.31 -0.31
N GLY A 91 -6.56 1.91 -1.10
CA GLY A 91 -6.91 2.94 -2.06
C GLY A 91 -7.01 4.33 -1.46
N ILE A 92 -6.39 4.58 -0.30
CA ILE A 92 -6.28 5.91 0.31
C ILE A 92 -5.24 6.74 -0.46
N ASP A 93 -5.54 8.00 -0.69
CA ASP A 93 -4.64 8.94 -1.35
C ASP A 93 -4.00 9.92 -0.34
N ASN A 94 -4.75 10.33 0.69
CA ASN A 94 -4.32 11.32 1.65
C ASN A 94 -4.62 10.86 3.09
N ALA A 95 -3.63 10.86 3.95
CA ALA A 95 -3.78 10.52 5.38
C ALA A 95 -2.70 11.20 6.22
N THR A 96 -3.03 11.59 7.45
CA THR A 96 -2.07 11.84 8.52
C THR A 96 -1.82 10.55 9.30
N ILE A 97 -0.58 10.36 9.74
CA ILE A 97 -0.12 9.20 10.51
C ILE A 97 0.63 9.75 11.71
N GLU A 98 -0.10 10.00 12.80
CA GLU A 98 0.48 10.48 14.05
C GLU A 98 1.09 9.29 14.82
N ILE A 99 2.32 9.43 15.30
CA ILE A 99 3.06 8.36 15.97
C ILE A 99 3.88 8.92 17.12
N ASP A 100 3.75 8.33 18.32
CA ASP A 100 4.47 8.75 19.52
C ASP A 100 5.80 8.01 19.75
N GLY A 101 6.08 6.96 18.97
CA GLY A 101 7.31 6.16 19.02
C GLY A 101 8.19 6.31 17.77
N PRO A 102 9.44 5.85 17.81
CA PRO A 102 10.39 5.94 16.69
C PRO A 102 10.10 4.94 15.56
N GLU A 103 9.15 4.03 15.76
CA GLU A 103 8.91 2.92 14.85
C GLU A 103 7.41 2.61 14.78
N VAL A 104 6.91 2.32 13.58
CA VAL A 104 5.53 1.85 13.36
C VAL A 104 5.30 0.54 14.13
N PRO A 105 4.18 0.38 14.86
CA PRO A 105 3.90 -0.86 15.58
C PRO A 105 3.81 -2.04 14.60
N ILE A 106 4.51 -3.12 14.92
CA ILE A 106 4.55 -4.31 14.05
C ILE A 106 3.22 -5.08 14.03
N MET A 107 2.40 -4.89 15.05
CA MET A 107 1.14 -5.60 15.24
C MET A 107 1.34 -7.12 15.24
N ASP A 108 0.67 -7.83 14.34
CA ASP A 108 0.84 -9.27 14.12
C ASP A 108 1.88 -9.62 13.04
N GLY A 109 2.71 -8.64 12.65
CA GLY A 109 3.70 -8.80 11.58
C GLY A 109 3.17 -8.57 10.17
N SER A 110 1.88 -8.26 10.02
CA SER A 110 1.22 -8.03 8.75
C SER A 110 0.59 -6.63 8.67
N ALA A 111 -0.09 -6.30 7.58
CA ALA A 111 -0.84 -5.06 7.45
C ALA A 111 -2.32 -5.17 7.91
N ALA A 112 -2.74 -6.32 8.44
CA ALA A 112 -4.16 -6.59 8.73
C ALA A 112 -4.76 -5.64 9.77
N ALA A 113 -4.02 -5.30 10.82
CA ALA A 113 -4.49 -4.38 11.84
C ALA A 113 -4.70 -2.96 11.29
N PHE A 114 -3.81 -2.50 10.41
CA PHE A 114 -3.96 -1.20 9.74
C PHE A 114 -5.14 -1.20 8.77
N VAL A 115 -5.36 -2.29 8.03
CA VAL A 115 -6.56 -2.44 7.18
C VAL A 115 -7.83 -2.35 8.03
N THR A 116 -7.87 -3.02 9.16
CA THR A 116 -9.00 -2.95 10.11
C THR A 116 -9.22 -1.52 10.63
N ALA A 117 -8.14 -0.82 11.00
CA ALA A 117 -8.21 0.57 11.44
C ALA A 117 -8.76 1.50 10.34
N ILE A 118 -8.31 1.32 9.08
CA ILE A 118 -8.81 2.06 7.91
C ILE A 118 -10.30 1.79 7.69
N GLU A 119 -10.74 0.53 7.80
CA GLU A 119 -12.17 0.15 7.66
C GLU A 119 -13.02 0.76 8.79
N GLN A 120 -12.54 0.78 10.02
CA GLN A 120 -13.20 1.41 11.18
C GLN A 120 -13.29 2.93 11.03
N ALA A 121 -12.20 3.57 10.59
CA ALA A 121 -12.18 5.01 10.30
C ALA A 121 -13.14 5.37 9.16
N GLY A 122 -13.39 4.44 8.24
CA GLY A 122 -14.17 4.66 7.03
C GLY A 122 -13.43 5.51 6.00
N VAL A 123 -13.77 5.33 4.73
CA VAL A 123 -13.15 6.02 3.59
C VAL A 123 -14.15 6.99 2.96
N VAL A 124 -13.70 8.20 2.65
CA VAL A 124 -14.51 9.23 1.99
C VAL A 124 -13.80 9.76 0.75
N SER A 125 -14.60 10.10 -0.29
CA SER A 125 -14.11 10.77 -1.48
C SER A 125 -13.97 12.27 -1.24
N GLN A 126 -12.90 12.86 -1.77
CA GLN A 126 -12.61 14.28 -1.75
C GLN A 126 -13.03 14.97 -3.06
N SER A 127 -12.91 16.30 -3.13
CA SER A 127 -13.36 17.07 -4.29
C SER A 127 -12.44 16.95 -5.50
N ALA A 128 -11.14 16.71 -5.32
CA ALA A 128 -10.17 16.65 -6.41
C ALA A 128 -10.20 15.32 -7.18
N GLN A 129 -9.83 15.37 -8.44
CA GLN A 129 -9.62 14.18 -9.26
C GLN A 129 -8.43 13.37 -8.75
N ARG A 130 -8.54 12.05 -8.84
CA ARG A 130 -7.45 11.17 -8.51
C ARG A 130 -6.37 11.24 -9.58
N ARG A 131 -5.13 11.40 -9.15
CA ARG A 131 -3.96 11.46 -10.01
C ARG A 131 -3.12 10.20 -9.87
N PHE A 132 -2.42 9.83 -10.95
CA PHE A 132 -1.58 8.64 -11.01
C PHE A 132 -0.25 8.96 -11.66
N ILE A 133 0.80 8.30 -11.24
CA ILE A 133 2.04 8.17 -12.01
C ILE A 133 1.86 7.04 -13.01
N GLN A 134 1.78 7.38 -14.29
CA GLN A 134 1.76 6.40 -15.38
C GLN A 134 3.19 6.12 -15.82
N VAL A 135 3.62 4.86 -15.74
CA VAL A 135 4.90 4.39 -16.26
C VAL A 135 4.81 4.27 -17.78
N LEU A 136 5.74 4.89 -18.50
CA LEU A 136 5.74 5.00 -19.97
C LEU A 136 6.73 4.08 -20.67
N LYS A 137 7.85 3.74 -20.00
CA LYS A 137 8.89 2.82 -20.49
C LYS A 137 9.47 2.02 -19.33
N PRO A 138 10.10 0.86 -19.60
CA PRO A 138 10.75 0.09 -18.54
C PRO A 138 11.90 0.86 -17.88
N VAL A 139 11.96 0.81 -16.54
CA VAL A 139 13.08 1.26 -15.71
C VAL A 139 13.55 0.08 -14.89
N GLN A 140 14.83 -0.23 -14.97
CA GLN A 140 15.42 -1.45 -14.40
C GLN A 140 16.60 -1.10 -13.50
N VAL A 141 16.72 -1.82 -12.39
CA VAL A 141 17.85 -1.72 -11.45
C VAL A 141 18.28 -3.12 -11.03
N ALA A 142 19.59 -3.35 -10.98
CA ALA A 142 20.18 -4.58 -10.44
C ALA A 142 21.17 -4.23 -9.33
N ILE A 143 21.05 -4.90 -8.17
CA ILE A 143 21.92 -4.70 -7.01
C ILE A 143 22.27 -6.08 -6.41
N GLY A 144 23.55 -6.44 -6.37
CA GLY A 144 24.01 -7.65 -5.67
C GLY A 144 23.30 -8.95 -6.08
N GLY A 145 22.93 -9.09 -7.34
CA GLY A 145 22.19 -10.26 -7.87
C GLY A 145 20.68 -10.20 -7.65
N ALA A 146 20.16 -9.13 -7.06
CA ALA A 146 18.75 -8.81 -7.06
C ALA A 146 18.40 -7.95 -8.30
N TYR A 147 17.18 -8.08 -8.81
CA TYR A 147 16.70 -7.36 -9.99
C TYR A 147 15.31 -6.76 -9.70
N GLY A 148 15.10 -5.52 -10.10
CA GLY A 148 13.83 -4.82 -10.01
C GLY A 148 13.52 -4.05 -11.29
N GLU A 149 12.25 -4.00 -11.66
CA GLU A 149 11.75 -3.33 -12.86
C GLU A 149 10.39 -2.68 -12.60
N LEU A 150 10.22 -1.44 -13.05
CA LEU A 150 8.92 -0.83 -13.29
C LEU A 150 8.70 -0.71 -14.79
N ARG A 151 7.56 -1.20 -15.29
CA ARG A 151 7.23 -1.19 -16.73
C ARG A 151 5.79 -0.74 -16.98
N PRO A 152 5.45 -0.30 -18.20
CA PRO A 152 4.07 0.02 -18.54
C PRO A 152 3.12 -1.16 -18.31
N TYR A 153 1.93 -0.84 -17.77
CA TYR A 153 0.85 -1.79 -17.58
C TYR A 153 -0.49 -1.06 -17.63
N ALA A 154 -1.40 -1.53 -18.49
CA ALA A 154 -2.63 -0.80 -18.80
C ALA A 154 -3.77 -1.02 -17.78
N ALA A 155 -3.72 -2.11 -16.98
CA ALA A 155 -4.84 -2.51 -16.13
C ALA A 155 -4.72 -2.02 -14.67
N GLY A 156 -3.94 -0.99 -14.41
CA GLY A 156 -3.76 -0.44 -13.07
C GLY A 156 -2.34 -0.62 -12.53
N PHE A 157 -2.20 -1.09 -11.29
CA PHE A 157 -0.91 -1.44 -10.69
C PHE A 157 -0.83 -2.95 -10.44
N ARG A 158 0.26 -3.55 -10.90
CA ARG A 158 0.57 -4.97 -10.67
C ARG A 158 1.90 -5.08 -9.95
N ALA A 159 1.95 -5.86 -8.88
CA ALA A 159 3.17 -6.23 -8.18
C ALA A 159 3.49 -7.71 -8.40
N GLU A 160 4.71 -8.02 -8.85
CA GLU A 160 5.21 -9.38 -9.09
C GLU A 160 6.51 -9.55 -8.32
N VAL A 161 6.54 -10.46 -7.35
CA VAL A 161 7.73 -10.70 -6.53
C VAL A 161 8.13 -12.16 -6.61
N GLU A 162 9.43 -12.38 -6.81
CA GLU A 162 10.08 -13.68 -6.68
C GLU A 162 11.15 -13.57 -5.60
N ILE A 163 11.07 -14.45 -4.60
CA ILE A 163 12.10 -14.64 -3.59
C ILE A 163 12.83 -15.96 -3.85
N ASN A 164 14.09 -16.03 -3.41
CA ASN A 164 14.88 -17.25 -3.49
C ASN A 164 15.88 -17.26 -2.33
N PHE A 165 15.46 -17.85 -1.22
CA PHE A 165 16.27 -18.00 -0.03
C PHE A 165 17.06 -19.30 -0.07
N THR A 166 18.26 -19.28 0.50
CA THR A 166 19.08 -20.49 0.68
C THR A 166 18.49 -21.45 1.72
N ASN A 167 17.70 -20.92 2.67
CA ASN A 167 16.92 -21.74 3.60
C ASN A 167 15.92 -22.60 2.80
N PRO A 168 15.99 -23.93 2.86
CA PRO A 168 15.18 -24.83 2.03
C PRO A 168 13.68 -24.77 2.40
N VAL A 169 13.35 -24.39 3.62
CA VAL A 169 11.97 -24.27 4.09
C VAL A 169 11.25 -23.09 3.43
N ILE A 170 11.96 -22.00 3.20
CA ILE A 170 11.46 -20.83 2.46
C ILE A 170 11.60 -21.08 0.96
N GLY A 171 12.82 -21.43 0.51
CA GLY A 171 13.15 -21.76 -0.86
C GLY A 171 12.81 -20.64 -1.86
N ARG A 172 12.36 -21.08 -3.05
CA ARG A 172 11.91 -20.18 -4.12
C ARG A 172 10.41 -20.07 -4.11
N GLN A 173 9.90 -18.86 -3.95
CA GLN A 173 8.47 -18.56 -4.01
C GLN A 173 8.23 -17.40 -4.97
N LYS A 174 7.03 -17.36 -5.56
CA LYS A 174 6.58 -16.27 -6.43
C LYS A 174 5.16 -15.91 -6.09
N TYR A 175 4.87 -14.62 -6.10
CA TYR A 175 3.51 -14.15 -5.99
C TYR A 175 3.30 -12.91 -6.86
N ALA A 176 2.08 -12.74 -7.39
CA ALA A 176 1.70 -11.58 -8.19
C ALA A 176 0.29 -11.14 -7.83
N LEU A 177 0.09 -9.83 -7.74
CA LEU A 177 -1.18 -9.21 -7.42
C LEU A 177 -1.48 -8.06 -8.38
N ASP A 178 -2.66 -8.07 -9.00
CA ASP A 178 -3.26 -6.86 -9.58
C ASP A 178 -3.95 -6.10 -8.45
N LEU A 179 -3.39 -4.93 -8.09
CA LEU A 179 -3.75 -4.21 -6.88
C LEU A 179 -5.18 -3.67 -6.95
N SER A 180 -5.97 -4.10 -6.01
CA SER A 180 -7.28 -3.55 -5.69
C SER A 180 -7.51 -3.63 -4.19
N PRO A 181 -8.38 -2.79 -3.58
CA PRO A 181 -8.64 -2.86 -2.14
C PRO A 181 -9.12 -4.24 -1.68
N GLU A 182 -9.98 -4.89 -2.45
CA GLU A 182 -10.46 -6.24 -2.14
C GLU A 182 -9.35 -7.28 -2.28
N GLY A 183 -8.56 -7.23 -3.36
CA GLY A 183 -7.44 -8.14 -3.60
C GLY A 183 -6.35 -7.98 -2.53
N PHE A 184 -5.97 -6.75 -2.19
CA PHE A 184 -5.00 -6.47 -1.13
C PHE A 184 -5.46 -7.05 0.22
N ARG A 185 -6.70 -6.74 0.63
CA ARG A 185 -7.27 -7.22 1.88
C ARG A 185 -7.30 -8.74 1.96
N ARG A 186 -7.74 -9.43 0.91
CA ARG A 186 -7.93 -10.88 0.91
C ARG A 186 -6.62 -11.65 0.77
N GLU A 187 -5.73 -11.18 -0.12
CA GLU A 187 -4.61 -11.97 -0.61
C GLU A 187 -3.26 -11.60 0.04
N VAL A 188 -3.10 -10.36 0.50
CA VAL A 188 -1.78 -9.84 0.89
C VAL A 188 -1.75 -9.27 2.30
N SER A 189 -2.79 -8.55 2.73
CA SER A 189 -2.77 -7.79 3.99
C SER A 189 -2.44 -8.63 5.23
N ARG A 190 -2.70 -9.94 5.22
CA ARG A 190 -2.48 -10.87 6.33
C ARG A 190 -1.14 -11.61 6.26
N ALA A 191 -0.33 -11.39 5.23
CA ALA A 191 0.97 -12.02 5.11
C ALA A 191 1.96 -11.39 6.11
N ARG A 192 2.51 -12.21 7.00
CA ARG A 192 3.39 -11.78 8.10
C ARG A 192 4.84 -11.62 7.62
N THR A 193 5.54 -10.71 8.28
CA THR A 193 7.01 -10.63 8.18
C THR A 193 7.65 -11.93 8.67
N PHE A 194 8.85 -12.19 8.22
CA PHE A 194 9.54 -13.46 8.49
C PHE A 194 11.04 -13.27 8.67
N GLY A 195 11.63 -14.21 9.39
CA GLY A 195 13.06 -14.24 9.63
C GLY A 195 13.59 -15.65 9.94
N CYS A 196 14.91 -15.78 9.94
CA CYS A 196 15.59 -17.01 10.34
C CYS A 196 16.10 -16.88 11.76
N MET A 197 15.89 -17.92 12.58
CA MET A 197 16.36 -17.97 13.96
C MET A 197 17.88 -17.78 14.05
N ASN A 198 18.63 -18.29 13.09
CA ASN A 198 20.10 -18.17 13.06
C ASN A 198 20.60 -16.73 12.91
N ASP A 199 19.76 -15.82 12.41
CA ASP A 199 20.11 -14.40 12.30
C ASP A 199 19.84 -13.61 13.60
N SER A 200 19.09 -14.17 14.55
CA SER A 200 18.59 -13.46 15.74
C SER A 200 19.72 -12.88 16.59
N ALA A 201 20.77 -13.65 16.89
CA ALA A 201 21.89 -13.17 17.71
C ALA A 201 22.62 -11.99 17.05
N ARG A 202 22.79 -12.03 15.73
CA ARG A 202 23.41 -10.95 14.94
C ARG A 202 22.53 -9.71 14.94
N LEU A 203 21.21 -9.88 14.74
CA LEU A 203 20.24 -8.78 14.76
C LEU A 203 20.19 -8.12 16.13
N TRP A 204 20.08 -8.89 17.20
CA TRP A 204 20.04 -8.36 18.58
C TRP A 204 21.32 -7.60 18.95
N SER A 205 22.50 -8.13 18.60
CA SER A 205 23.77 -7.44 18.85
C SER A 205 23.90 -6.12 18.07
N ALA A 206 23.19 -5.99 16.95
CA ALA A 206 23.11 -4.79 16.15
C ALA A 206 21.94 -3.86 16.55
N GLY A 207 21.15 -4.21 17.58
CA GLY A 207 20.03 -3.40 18.06
C GLY A 207 18.74 -3.56 17.25
N PHE A 208 18.60 -4.65 16.46
CA PHE A 208 17.42 -4.96 15.67
C PHE A 208 16.65 -6.15 16.23
N ALA A 209 15.38 -6.27 15.82
CA ALA A 209 14.48 -7.37 16.19
C ALA A 209 14.28 -7.55 17.70
N LEU A 210 14.39 -6.47 18.49
CA LEU A 210 14.24 -6.51 19.95
C LEU A 210 12.79 -6.77 20.38
N GLY A 211 11.81 -6.42 19.54
CA GLY A 211 10.38 -6.67 19.74
C GLY A 211 9.83 -7.86 18.94
N ALA A 212 10.71 -8.59 18.22
CA ALA A 212 10.27 -9.74 17.43
C ALA A 212 9.85 -10.92 18.35
N SER A 213 8.76 -11.56 18.01
CA SER A 213 8.21 -12.73 18.70
C SER A 213 7.50 -13.66 17.72
N PHE A 214 7.15 -14.86 18.16
CA PHE A 214 6.33 -15.78 17.35
C PHE A 214 4.92 -15.22 17.04
N GLU A 215 4.44 -14.26 17.81
CA GLU A 215 3.13 -13.64 17.60
C GLU A 215 3.14 -12.65 16.44
N ASN A 216 4.31 -12.06 16.12
CA ASN A 216 4.44 -11.00 15.11
C ASN A 216 5.44 -11.32 13.97
N THR A 217 6.08 -12.48 14.00
CA THR A 217 7.10 -12.86 13.02
C THR A 217 6.98 -14.35 12.69
N VAL A 218 6.98 -14.69 11.42
CA VAL A 218 7.13 -16.07 10.97
C VAL A 218 8.61 -16.45 11.06
N VAL A 219 8.95 -17.39 11.92
CA VAL A 219 10.33 -17.76 12.25
C VAL A 219 10.66 -19.14 11.70
N PHE A 220 11.75 -19.22 10.95
CA PHE A 220 12.28 -20.47 10.41
C PHE A 220 13.60 -20.83 11.09
N ASP A 221 13.81 -22.11 11.36
CA ASP A 221 15.16 -22.67 11.53
C ASP A 221 15.68 -23.23 10.20
N GLU A 222 16.76 -24.00 10.22
CA GLU A 222 17.34 -24.56 9.00
C GLU A 222 16.45 -25.63 8.33
N THR A 223 15.53 -26.23 9.08
CA THR A 223 14.82 -27.46 8.70
C THR A 223 13.30 -27.32 8.75
N ARG A 224 12.76 -26.35 9.50
CA ARG A 224 11.32 -26.23 9.73
C ARG A 224 10.87 -24.82 10.08
N LEU A 225 9.57 -24.61 9.98
CA LEU A 225 8.85 -23.49 10.56
C LEU A 225 8.74 -23.71 12.08
N LEU A 226 9.00 -22.67 12.87
CA LEU A 226 8.96 -22.72 14.33
C LEU A 226 7.62 -22.28 14.93
N ASN A 227 6.83 -21.47 14.19
CA ASN A 227 5.51 -21.01 14.65
C ASN A 227 4.54 -22.19 14.73
N PRO A 228 3.92 -22.46 15.91
CA PRO A 228 3.05 -23.62 16.10
C PRO A 228 1.75 -23.53 15.29
N GLU A 229 1.26 -22.31 14.98
CA GLU A 229 0.07 -22.05 14.19
C GLU A 229 0.28 -22.28 12.66
N GLY A 230 1.52 -22.44 12.22
CA GLY A 230 1.84 -22.61 10.81
C GLY A 230 1.81 -21.32 9.99
N LEU A 231 1.84 -21.48 8.68
CA LEU A 231 1.70 -20.38 7.71
C LEU A 231 0.24 -20.07 7.44
N ARG A 232 -0.07 -18.78 7.21
CA ARG A 232 -1.40 -18.32 6.75
C ARG A 232 -1.63 -18.60 5.27
N TYR A 233 -0.55 -18.65 4.49
CA TYR A 233 -0.52 -18.97 3.06
C TYR A 233 0.71 -19.83 2.78
N SER A 234 0.62 -20.78 1.86
CA SER A 234 1.77 -21.63 1.48
C SER A 234 2.94 -20.83 0.90
N ASP A 235 2.65 -19.63 0.36
CA ASP A 235 3.57 -18.66 -0.23
C ASP A 235 3.65 -17.35 0.59
N GLU A 236 3.45 -17.44 1.92
CA GLU A 236 3.32 -16.28 2.81
C GLU A 236 4.52 -15.33 2.71
N CYS A 237 5.74 -15.86 2.61
CA CYS A 237 6.93 -15.03 2.48
C CYS A 237 6.94 -14.19 1.18
N ALA A 238 6.50 -14.77 0.05
CA ALA A 238 6.41 -14.02 -1.20
C ALA A 238 5.28 -12.98 -1.16
N ARG A 239 4.13 -13.29 -0.55
CA ARG A 239 3.03 -12.33 -0.34
C ARG A 239 3.45 -11.17 0.55
N HIS A 240 4.21 -11.46 1.62
CA HIS A 240 4.75 -10.40 2.47
C HIS A 240 5.70 -9.48 1.69
N LYS A 241 6.56 -10.03 0.83
CA LYS A 241 7.42 -9.20 -0.04
C LYS A 241 6.63 -8.39 -1.09
N VAL A 242 5.44 -8.83 -1.48
CA VAL A 242 4.51 -8.00 -2.28
C VAL A 242 3.93 -6.88 -1.42
N LEU A 243 3.59 -7.14 -0.15
CA LEU A 243 3.14 -6.12 0.81
C LEU A 243 4.21 -5.03 0.96
N ASP A 244 5.46 -5.41 1.26
CA ASP A 244 6.59 -4.49 1.37
C ASP A 244 6.76 -3.63 0.11
N ALA A 245 6.72 -4.26 -1.07
CA ALA A 245 6.86 -3.55 -2.33
C ALA A 245 5.74 -2.52 -2.57
N ILE A 246 4.49 -2.83 -2.19
CA ILE A 246 3.37 -1.87 -2.28
C ILE A 246 3.60 -0.69 -1.34
N GLY A 247 4.09 -0.92 -0.13
CA GLY A 247 4.39 0.11 0.85
C GLY A 247 5.55 1.01 0.43
N ASP A 248 6.67 0.41 0.02
CA ASP A 248 7.85 1.15 -0.44
C ASP A 248 7.56 1.98 -1.70
N LEU A 249 6.78 1.43 -2.64
CA LEU A 249 6.39 2.16 -3.85
C LEU A 249 5.28 3.19 -3.61
N ALA A 250 4.58 3.16 -2.47
CA ALA A 250 3.68 4.23 -2.06
C ALA A 250 4.41 5.56 -1.84
N LEU A 251 5.72 5.51 -1.58
CA LEU A 251 6.63 6.66 -1.48
C LEU A 251 6.82 7.43 -2.80
N ALA A 252 6.23 6.98 -3.90
CA ALA A 252 6.05 7.79 -5.10
C ALA A 252 5.15 9.02 -4.89
N GLY A 253 4.44 9.09 -3.76
CA GLY A 253 3.48 10.15 -3.42
C GLY A 253 2.11 9.98 -4.07
N LEU A 254 2.04 9.41 -5.26
CA LEU A 254 0.80 9.12 -5.99
C LEU A 254 0.68 7.62 -6.28
N PRO A 255 -0.55 7.08 -6.45
CA PRO A 255 -0.72 5.73 -6.95
C PRO A 255 -0.16 5.58 -8.36
N MET A 256 0.31 4.38 -8.70
CA MET A 256 0.93 4.10 -9.99
C MET A 256 -0.01 3.39 -10.96
N LEU A 257 0.20 3.62 -12.26
CA LEU A 257 -0.24 2.80 -13.38
C LEU A 257 1.00 2.17 -14.02
N GLY A 258 1.21 0.89 -13.74
CA GLY A 258 2.42 0.19 -14.16
C GLY A 258 2.50 -1.19 -13.52
N ALA A 259 3.49 -1.98 -13.90
CA ALA A 259 3.80 -3.24 -13.27
C ALA A 259 5.20 -3.18 -12.65
N TYR A 260 5.29 -3.53 -11.37
CA TYR A 260 6.53 -3.74 -10.66
C TYR A 260 6.88 -5.23 -10.63
N ARG A 261 8.11 -5.54 -10.97
CA ARG A 261 8.67 -6.89 -10.83
C ARG A 261 9.94 -6.84 -10.00
N SER A 262 10.04 -7.74 -9.01
CA SER A 262 11.22 -7.90 -8.17
C SER A 262 11.65 -9.36 -8.12
N VAL A 263 12.95 -9.59 -8.24
CA VAL A 263 13.59 -10.91 -8.06
C VAL A 263 14.66 -10.76 -7.00
N ARG A 264 14.51 -11.47 -5.87
CA ARG A 264 15.42 -11.43 -4.71
C ARG A 264 15.61 -10.03 -4.11
N GLY A 265 14.62 -9.15 -4.28
CA GLY A 265 14.65 -7.79 -3.79
C GLY A 265 14.17 -7.64 -2.33
N GLY A 266 14.33 -6.44 -1.82
CA GLY A 266 13.86 -5.92 -0.55
C GLY A 266 13.81 -4.40 -0.61
N HIS A 267 13.67 -3.70 0.52
CA HIS A 267 13.45 -2.25 0.61
C HIS A 267 14.48 -1.44 -0.19
N LYS A 268 15.76 -1.81 -0.11
CA LYS A 268 16.84 -1.16 -0.87
C LYS A 268 16.62 -1.20 -2.38
N LEU A 269 16.19 -2.35 -2.93
CA LEU A 269 15.90 -2.49 -4.35
C LEU A 269 14.62 -1.74 -4.72
N ASN A 270 13.57 -1.86 -3.91
CA ASN A 270 12.28 -1.18 -4.13
C ASN A 270 12.50 0.34 -4.21
N HIS A 271 13.23 0.91 -3.24
CA HIS A 271 13.58 2.33 -3.22
C HIS A 271 14.47 2.73 -4.41
N ALA A 272 15.47 1.92 -4.77
CA ALA A 272 16.35 2.21 -5.89
C ALA A 272 15.60 2.24 -7.24
N VAL A 273 14.65 1.32 -7.46
CA VAL A 273 13.81 1.31 -8.68
C VAL A 273 12.88 2.52 -8.70
N LEU A 274 12.29 2.88 -7.56
CA LEU A 274 11.45 4.07 -7.43
C LEU A 274 12.24 5.33 -7.74
N THR A 275 13.41 5.50 -7.13
CA THR A 275 14.29 6.66 -7.35
C THR A 275 14.73 6.75 -8.81
N ALA A 276 15.09 5.61 -9.43
CA ALA A 276 15.45 5.57 -10.85
C ALA A 276 14.28 5.98 -11.75
N LEU A 277 13.05 5.54 -11.45
CA LEU A 277 11.86 6.00 -12.18
C LEU A 277 11.68 7.50 -12.04
N LEU A 278 11.69 8.05 -10.82
CA LEU A 278 11.42 9.46 -10.54
C LEU A 278 12.50 10.38 -11.15
N ALA A 279 13.74 9.94 -11.22
CA ALA A 279 14.86 10.66 -11.83
C ALA A 279 14.73 10.76 -13.35
N ASP A 280 14.15 9.77 -14.02
CA ASP A 280 13.96 9.77 -15.48
C ASP A 280 12.59 10.35 -15.87
N ARG A 281 12.53 11.67 -16.06
CA ARG A 281 11.29 12.38 -16.42
C ARG A 281 10.63 11.92 -17.72
N SER A 282 11.35 11.19 -18.57
CA SER A 282 10.78 10.60 -19.79
C SER A 282 10.13 9.23 -19.54
N ALA A 283 10.35 8.62 -18.37
CA ALA A 283 9.84 7.30 -18.04
C ALA A 283 8.44 7.32 -17.43
N TRP A 284 7.93 8.49 -17.06
CA TRP A 284 6.62 8.60 -16.42
C TRP A 284 5.95 9.95 -16.69
N ARG A 285 4.66 9.99 -16.43
CA ARG A 285 3.86 11.23 -16.42
C ARG A 285 2.76 11.14 -15.38
N VAL A 286 2.24 12.28 -14.93
CA VAL A 286 1.03 12.35 -14.12
C VAL A 286 -0.18 12.35 -15.05
N VAL A 287 -1.17 11.50 -14.74
CA VAL A 287 -2.46 11.44 -15.42
C VAL A 287 -3.59 11.51 -14.40
N GLU A 288 -4.72 12.07 -14.78
CA GLU A 288 -5.92 12.11 -13.97
C GLU A 288 -6.82 10.91 -14.28
N ALA A 289 -7.58 10.44 -13.29
CA ALA A 289 -8.63 9.45 -13.51
C ALA A 289 -9.68 10.01 -14.47
N GLU A 290 -10.07 9.23 -15.46
CA GLU A 290 -11.19 9.60 -16.34
C GLU A 290 -12.46 9.75 -15.49
N THR A 291 -13.10 10.90 -15.57
CA THR A 291 -14.47 11.07 -15.08
C THR A 291 -15.38 10.22 -15.94
N ALA A 292 -16.12 9.28 -15.34
CA ALA A 292 -17.15 8.57 -16.06
C ALA A 292 -18.07 9.61 -16.74
N ARG A 293 -17.94 9.75 -18.06
CA ARG A 293 -18.88 10.54 -18.87
C ARG A 293 -20.24 9.95 -18.59
N ARG A 294 -21.10 10.70 -17.87
CA ARG A 294 -22.53 10.45 -17.91
C ARG A 294 -22.91 10.50 -19.39
N SER A 295 -23.17 9.35 -20.00
CA SER A 295 -23.84 9.29 -21.28
C SER A 295 -25.19 9.97 -21.08
N ARG A 296 -25.29 11.25 -21.46
CA ARG A 296 -26.59 11.86 -21.74
C ARG A 296 -27.05 11.17 -23.01
N THR A 297 -27.83 10.11 -22.85
CA THR A 297 -28.74 9.68 -23.89
C THR A 297 -29.71 10.82 -24.07
N HIS A 298 -29.51 11.62 -25.12
CA HIS A 298 -30.53 12.48 -25.68
C HIS A 298 -31.62 11.55 -26.24
N ALA A 299 -32.62 11.29 -25.44
CA ALA A 299 -33.92 10.93 -25.97
C ALA A 299 -34.50 12.22 -26.57
N GLU A 300 -34.16 12.50 -27.81
CA GLU A 300 -34.96 13.41 -28.63
C GLU A 300 -36.31 12.79 -28.84
N ALA A 301 -37.28 13.27 -28.06
CA ALA A 301 -38.68 13.06 -28.33
C ALA A 301 -38.99 13.78 -29.62
N GLY A 302 -39.06 13.04 -30.72
CA GLY A 302 -39.64 13.48 -31.98
C GLY A 302 -41.10 13.85 -31.78
N ARG A 303 -41.40 15.14 -31.79
CA ARG A 303 -42.78 15.64 -32.00
C ARG A 303 -43.12 15.40 -33.46
N GLY A 304 -43.92 14.34 -33.71
CA GLY A 304 -44.67 14.18 -34.94
C GLY A 304 -46.13 14.59 -34.65
N MET A 305 -46.49 15.78 -35.16
CA MET A 305 -47.90 16.15 -35.31
C MET A 305 -48.50 15.37 -36.49
N ALA A 306 -49.61 14.68 -36.25
CA ALA A 306 -50.62 14.47 -37.29
C ALA A 306 -51.98 14.30 -36.57
N GLY A 307 -52.88 15.20 -36.90
CA GLY A 307 -54.27 15.23 -36.46
C GLY A 307 -55.10 14.14 -37.11
N GLY A 308 -56.26 13.87 -36.51
CA GLY A 308 -57.31 12.98 -37.03
C GLY A 308 -58.40 12.81 -36.00
N MET A 309 -59.38 13.71 -36.09
CA MET A 309 -60.73 13.54 -35.45
C MET A 309 -61.34 12.20 -35.84
N ILE A 310 -62.13 11.58 -34.95
CA ILE A 310 -63.54 11.20 -35.17
C ILE A 310 -64.13 10.57 -33.90
N ALA A 311 -65.33 10.94 -33.65
CA ALA A 311 -66.14 10.75 -32.46
C ALA A 311 -66.84 9.36 -32.35
N PRO A 312 -67.78 9.17 -31.41
CA PRO A 312 -67.97 7.93 -30.65
C PRO A 312 -69.11 7.04 -31.15
N ALA A 313 -69.11 5.80 -30.77
CA ALA A 313 -70.31 4.95 -30.89
C ALA A 313 -70.52 4.18 -29.58
N TYR A 314 -71.78 4.26 -29.20
CA TYR A 314 -72.53 3.72 -28.06
C TYR A 314 -72.63 2.18 -28.01
N GLY A 315 -72.60 1.64 -26.83
CA GLY A 315 -73.39 0.69 -26.03
C GLY A 315 -73.84 -0.63 -26.66
N PRO A 316 -74.59 -1.47 -25.95
CA PRO A 316 -74.76 -1.65 -24.52
C PRO A 316 -74.60 -3.12 -24.05
N ASP A 317 -74.61 -3.27 -22.71
CA ASP A 317 -75.17 -4.32 -21.82
C ASP A 317 -75.26 -5.80 -22.19
N VAL A 318 -75.09 -6.51 -21.05
CA VAL A 318 -75.72 -7.78 -20.56
C VAL A 318 -74.89 -9.06 -20.71
N SER A 319 -74.40 -9.58 -19.70
CA SER A 319 -74.87 -10.52 -18.68
C SER A 319 -73.65 -11.03 -17.87
#